data_276add1d0ee18165a4124acd046ddaa7
#
_entry.id   276add1d0ee18165a4124acd046ddaa7
#
_cell.length_a   1.000
_cell.length_b   1.000
_cell.length_c   1.000
_cell.angle_alpha   90.00
_cell.angle_beta   90.00
_cell.angle_gamma   90.00
#
_symmetry.space_group_name_H-M   'P 1'
#
loop_
_entity.id
_entity.type
_entity.pdbx_description
1 polymer ?
#
loop_
_entity_poly.entity_id
_entity_poly.type
_entity_poly.pdbx_seq_one_letter_code
_entity_poly.pdbx_strand_id
1 'polypeptide(L)'
;VANVSYLKYGVITSILLASMYASHTLVAYPIVTRFGISRHRSVSIAVGGTAVTDTLTLLVLAVIGGLFKGETGGLFWIWLVVKVIFLGALIIYFFPRIGRWFFHRYNDNVMQFIFVLAMVFLGAGLMELVGMEGILGAFLAGLVLNRLIPHVSPLMDHLEFVGNALFIPYFLIGVGMLINLRVLFGEGDALKVAAVMITMALTGKWIACWLTQKIYKMSVLERNLMYGLSNAQAAATLAAVLVGYNIILPTGERLLNDDVLNGTVLLILVTCVVSSLITERAA
;
A
#
# COMPACT_ATOMS: atom_id res chain seq x y z
N VAL A 1 -5.34 -18.78 6.45
CA VAL A 1 -6.04 -19.90 7.10
C VAL A 1 -7.39 -19.42 7.65
N ALA A 2 -7.45 -18.38 8.48
CA ALA A 2 -8.71 -17.92 9.04
C ALA A 2 -9.74 -17.43 8.00
N ASN A 3 -9.31 -16.75 6.95
CA ASN A 3 -10.20 -16.31 5.87
C ASN A 3 -10.82 -17.49 5.12
N VAL A 4 -10.07 -18.57 4.88
CA VAL A 4 -10.60 -19.77 4.21
C VAL A 4 -11.48 -20.57 5.14
N SER A 5 -11.05 -20.76 6.39
CA SER A 5 -11.72 -21.66 7.35
C SER A 5 -12.97 -21.04 7.98
N TYR A 6 -12.90 -19.74 8.33
CA TYR A 6 -13.97 -19.07 9.09
C TYR A 6 -14.93 -18.32 8.17
N LEU A 7 -14.42 -17.56 7.19
CA LEU A 7 -15.24 -16.78 6.27
C LEU A 7 -15.63 -17.55 4.99
N LYS A 8 -15.13 -18.78 4.81
CA LYS A 8 -15.41 -19.64 3.65
C LYS A 8 -15.06 -19.03 2.29
N TYR A 9 -14.12 -18.08 2.27
CA TYR A 9 -13.64 -17.51 1.01
C TYR A 9 -12.73 -18.48 0.25
N GLY A 10 -12.73 -18.40 -1.09
CA GLY A 10 -11.81 -19.14 -1.94
C GLY A 10 -10.33 -18.79 -1.66
N VAL A 11 -9.41 -19.68 -2.06
CA VAL A 11 -7.97 -19.49 -1.81
C VAL A 11 -7.44 -18.17 -2.39
N ILE A 12 -7.81 -17.83 -3.61
CA ILE A 12 -7.37 -16.60 -4.28
C ILE A 12 -7.88 -15.36 -3.53
N THR A 13 -9.16 -15.34 -3.17
CA THR A 13 -9.77 -14.28 -2.36
C THR A 13 -9.04 -14.13 -1.02
N SER A 14 -8.70 -15.26 -0.39
CA SER A 14 -7.99 -15.26 0.89
C SER A 14 -6.54 -14.76 0.77
N ILE A 15 -5.85 -15.05 -0.33
CA ILE A 15 -4.51 -14.51 -0.62
C ILE A 15 -4.60 -12.99 -0.83
N LEU A 16 -5.59 -12.53 -1.60
CA LEU A 16 -5.81 -11.10 -1.81
C LEU A 16 -6.10 -10.38 -0.49
N LEU A 17 -7.02 -10.93 0.33
CA LEU A 17 -7.33 -10.38 1.66
C LEU A 17 -6.11 -10.38 2.59
N ALA A 18 -5.26 -11.41 2.52
CA ALA A 18 -4.03 -11.43 3.29
C ALA A 18 -3.02 -10.37 2.84
N SER A 19 -2.92 -10.14 1.53
CA SER A 19 -2.01 -9.12 0.99
C SER A 19 -2.42 -7.69 1.36
N MET A 20 -3.72 -7.41 1.49
CA MET A 20 -4.20 -6.07 1.85
C MET A 20 -3.89 -5.67 3.31
N TYR A 21 -3.40 -6.58 4.16
CA TYR A 21 -2.90 -6.22 5.49
C TYR A 21 -1.50 -5.58 5.49
N ALA A 22 -0.93 -5.25 4.34
CA ALA A 22 0.21 -4.36 4.23
C ALA A 22 -0.15 -2.98 4.82
N SER A 23 0.71 -2.45 5.66
CA SER A 23 0.42 -1.27 6.47
C SER A 23 0.89 0.01 5.82
N HIS A 24 0.28 1.12 6.20
CA HIS A 24 0.64 2.44 5.71
C HIS A 24 1.22 3.30 6.84
N THR A 25 2.53 3.32 6.96
CA THR A 25 3.25 4.02 8.05
C THR A 25 2.99 5.53 8.06
N LEU A 26 2.66 6.12 6.90
CA LEU A 26 2.48 7.57 6.75
C LEU A 26 1.38 8.16 7.63
N VAL A 27 0.41 7.37 8.08
CA VAL A 27 -0.68 7.84 8.96
C VAL A 27 -0.14 8.26 10.33
N ALA A 28 0.75 7.48 10.91
CA ALA A 28 1.32 7.75 12.24
C ALA A 28 2.70 8.43 12.19
N TYR A 29 3.32 8.53 11.01
CA TYR A 29 4.65 9.13 10.84
C TYR A 29 4.73 10.61 11.30
N PRO A 30 3.72 11.47 11.06
CA PRO A 30 3.73 12.84 11.57
C PRO A 30 3.88 12.93 13.08
N ILE A 31 3.40 11.93 13.83
CA ILE A 31 3.54 11.88 15.28
C ILE A 31 5.03 11.75 15.66
N VAL A 32 5.75 10.79 15.09
CA VAL A 32 7.18 10.60 15.39
C VAL A 32 8.05 11.77 14.93
N THR A 33 7.64 12.44 13.85
CA THR A 33 8.31 13.67 13.39
C THR A 33 8.11 14.81 14.38
N ARG A 34 6.89 14.98 14.90
CA ARG A 34 6.56 15.99 15.95
C ARG A 34 7.37 15.77 17.23
N PHE A 35 7.58 14.52 17.63
CA PHE A 35 8.41 14.19 18.81
C PHE A 35 9.93 14.14 18.52
N GLY A 36 10.35 14.40 17.27
CA GLY A 36 11.78 14.43 16.89
C GLY A 36 12.48 13.07 16.87
N ILE A 37 11.74 11.96 16.89
CA ILE A 37 12.26 10.60 16.96
C ILE A 37 12.26 9.84 15.62
N SER A 38 12.04 10.54 14.51
CA SER A 38 11.98 9.94 13.15
C SER A 38 13.23 9.15 12.75
N ARG A 39 14.40 9.47 13.34
CA ARG A 39 15.66 8.73 13.11
C ARG A 39 15.88 7.55 14.06
N HIS A 40 14.93 7.28 14.94
CA HIS A 40 15.06 6.16 15.87
C HIS A 40 15.06 4.82 15.14
N ARG A 41 15.82 3.85 15.63
CA ARG A 41 15.99 2.51 15.02
C ARG A 41 14.66 1.81 14.77
N SER A 42 13.74 1.85 15.72
CA SER A 42 12.42 1.23 15.62
C SER A 42 11.57 1.85 14.53
N VAL A 43 11.66 3.19 14.35
CA VAL A 43 10.97 3.90 13.26
C VAL A 43 11.52 3.46 11.90
N SER A 44 12.86 3.42 11.76
CA SER A 44 13.51 2.98 10.51
C SER A 44 13.15 1.54 10.14
N ILE A 45 13.07 0.63 11.13
CA ILE A 45 12.67 -0.76 10.91
C ILE A 45 11.18 -0.83 10.49
N ALA A 46 10.29 -0.07 11.15
CA ALA A 46 8.88 -0.04 10.80
C ALA A 46 8.67 0.47 9.36
N VAL A 47 9.27 1.61 9.01
CA VAL A 47 9.16 2.22 7.68
C VAL A 47 9.77 1.32 6.58
N GLY A 48 10.94 0.75 6.83
CA GLY A 48 11.58 -0.18 5.88
C GLY A 48 10.76 -1.46 5.70
N GLY A 49 10.24 -2.02 6.79
CA GLY A 49 9.38 -3.20 6.75
C GLY A 49 8.08 -2.96 5.98
N THR A 50 7.44 -1.81 6.16
CA THR A 50 6.22 -1.46 5.42
C THR A 50 6.51 -1.27 3.93
N ALA A 51 7.61 -0.64 3.55
CA ALA A 51 7.99 -0.50 2.15
C ALA A 51 8.17 -1.85 1.44
N VAL A 52 8.74 -2.85 2.14
CA VAL A 52 8.87 -4.22 1.62
C VAL A 52 7.50 -4.89 1.50
N THR A 53 6.64 -4.78 2.52
CA THR A 53 5.29 -5.38 2.48
C THR A 53 4.41 -4.75 1.42
N ASP A 54 4.50 -3.43 1.19
CA ASP A 54 3.78 -2.73 0.13
C ASP A 54 4.21 -3.26 -1.25
N THR A 55 5.52 -3.42 -1.48
CA THR A 55 6.05 -4.01 -2.72
C THR A 55 5.51 -5.43 -2.95
N LEU A 56 5.52 -6.28 -1.91
CA LEU A 56 5.00 -7.64 -2.01
C LEU A 56 3.50 -7.66 -2.27
N THR A 57 2.73 -6.78 -1.63
CA THR A 57 1.29 -6.65 -1.86
C THR A 57 0.98 -6.26 -3.30
N LEU A 58 1.71 -5.29 -3.85
CA LEU A 58 1.54 -4.89 -5.25
C LEU A 58 1.90 -6.02 -6.22
N LEU A 59 2.91 -6.84 -5.91
CA LEU A 59 3.23 -8.02 -6.70
C LEU A 59 2.11 -9.07 -6.66
N VAL A 60 1.56 -9.34 -5.48
CA VAL A 60 0.41 -10.26 -5.33
C VAL A 60 -0.80 -9.74 -6.10
N LEU A 61 -1.07 -8.44 -5.98
CA LEU A 61 -2.17 -7.79 -6.70
C LEU A 61 -2.00 -7.89 -8.22
N ALA A 62 -0.79 -7.68 -8.71
CA ALA A 62 -0.43 -7.80 -10.10
C ALA A 62 -0.65 -9.23 -10.64
N VAL A 63 -0.24 -10.24 -9.86
CA VAL A 63 -0.44 -11.66 -10.18
C VAL A 63 -1.94 -11.98 -10.23
N ILE A 64 -2.71 -11.57 -9.24
CA ILE A 64 -4.16 -11.83 -9.19
C ILE A 64 -4.86 -11.11 -10.34
N GLY A 65 -4.57 -9.83 -10.59
CA GLY A 65 -5.12 -9.08 -11.71
C GLY A 65 -4.84 -9.73 -13.06
N GLY A 66 -3.63 -10.26 -13.26
CA GLY A 66 -3.24 -10.99 -14.47
C GLY A 66 -4.01 -12.32 -14.66
N LEU A 67 -4.25 -13.07 -13.56
CA LEU A 67 -5.02 -14.33 -13.60
C LEU A 67 -6.43 -14.14 -14.16
N PHE A 68 -7.08 -13.05 -13.84
CA PHE A 68 -8.48 -12.80 -14.23
C PHE A 68 -8.65 -12.06 -15.56
N LYS A 69 -7.58 -11.57 -16.17
CA LYS A 69 -7.62 -10.96 -17.52
C LYS A 69 -7.70 -12.00 -18.67
N GLY A 70 -7.88 -13.28 -18.37
CA GLY A 70 -8.33 -14.29 -19.33
C GLY A 70 -7.25 -15.09 -20.04
N GLU A 71 -5.97 -14.97 -19.68
CA GLU A 71 -4.89 -15.72 -20.28
C GLU A 71 -4.32 -16.77 -19.29
N THR A 72 -4.79 -18.02 -19.37
CA THR A 72 -4.51 -19.07 -18.37
C THR A 72 -3.43 -20.09 -18.79
N GLY A 73 -2.70 -19.89 -19.88
CA GLY A 73 -1.65 -20.79 -20.33
C GLY A 73 -0.37 -20.73 -19.48
N GLY A 74 0.32 -21.85 -19.29
CA GLY A 74 1.60 -21.87 -18.55
C GLY A 74 2.66 -20.91 -19.14
N LEU A 75 2.62 -20.68 -20.45
CA LEU A 75 3.46 -19.70 -21.15
C LEU A 75 3.12 -18.26 -20.74
N PHE A 76 1.86 -17.97 -20.40
CA PHE A 76 1.41 -16.65 -19.94
C PHE A 76 2.14 -16.21 -18.67
N TRP A 77 2.27 -17.09 -17.70
CA TRP A 77 2.97 -16.82 -16.44
C TRP A 77 4.44 -16.47 -16.65
N ILE A 78 5.11 -17.20 -17.53
CA ILE A 78 6.50 -16.92 -17.86
C ILE A 78 6.61 -15.54 -18.52
N TRP A 79 5.74 -15.26 -19.50
CA TRP A 79 5.72 -13.97 -20.17
C TRP A 79 5.35 -12.81 -19.23
N LEU A 80 4.42 -13.01 -18.31
CA LEU A 80 4.04 -12.01 -17.30
C LEU A 80 5.25 -11.67 -16.42
N VAL A 81 5.92 -12.70 -15.86
CA VAL A 81 7.11 -12.50 -15.02
C VAL A 81 8.23 -11.82 -15.81
N VAL A 82 8.48 -12.24 -17.05
CA VAL A 82 9.50 -11.63 -17.91
C VAL A 82 9.17 -10.16 -18.19
N LYS A 83 7.92 -9.84 -18.53
CA LYS A 83 7.48 -8.44 -18.76
C LYS A 83 7.64 -7.57 -17.53
N VAL A 84 7.24 -8.06 -16.35
CA VAL A 84 7.37 -7.33 -15.08
C VAL A 84 8.84 -7.07 -14.73
N ILE A 85 9.68 -8.11 -14.83
CA ILE A 85 11.12 -7.96 -14.56
C ILE A 85 11.76 -7.01 -15.58
N PHE A 86 11.42 -7.13 -16.85
CA PHE A 86 11.96 -6.28 -17.92
C PHE A 86 11.57 -4.81 -17.72
N LEU A 87 10.28 -4.53 -17.48
CA LEU A 87 9.81 -3.15 -17.24
C LEU A 87 10.30 -2.59 -15.92
N GLY A 88 10.31 -3.39 -14.86
CA GLY A 88 10.89 -3.00 -13.59
C GLY A 88 12.37 -2.64 -13.73
N ALA A 89 13.14 -3.48 -14.44
CA ALA A 89 14.55 -3.20 -14.73
C ALA A 89 14.72 -1.95 -15.61
N LEU A 90 13.84 -1.73 -16.59
CA LEU A 90 13.83 -0.53 -17.42
C LEU A 90 13.59 0.72 -16.58
N ILE A 91 12.58 0.72 -15.71
CA ILE A 91 12.29 1.84 -14.81
C ILE A 91 13.49 2.08 -13.87
N ILE A 92 14.00 1.03 -13.22
CA ILE A 92 15.11 1.13 -12.26
C ILE A 92 16.41 1.62 -12.94
N TYR A 93 16.62 1.26 -14.20
CA TYR A 93 17.85 1.62 -14.92
C TYR A 93 17.77 2.99 -15.60
N PHE A 94 16.68 3.26 -16.34
CA PHE A 94 16.56 4.46 -17.17
C PHE A 94 16.07 5.69 -16.40
N PHE A 95 15.10 5.54 -15.50
CA PHE A 95 14.51 6.69 -14.81
C PHE A 95 15.52 7.47 -13.97
N PRO A 96 16.46 6.83 -13.22
CA PRO A 96 17.49 7.61 -12.51
C PRO A 96 18.48 8.31 -13.45
N ARG A 97 18.73 7.72 -14.62
CA ARG A 97 19.65 8.35 -15.60
C ARG A 97 19.02 9.59 -16.23
N ILE A 98 17.77 9.46 -16.68
CA ILE A 98 17.01 10.58 -17.23
C ILE A 98 16.80 11.64 -16.13
N GLY A 99 16.44 11.23 -14.90
CA GLY A 99 16.27 12.13 -13.77
C GLY A 99 17.54 12.91 -13.43
N ARG A 100 18.68 12.25 -13.33
CA ARG A 100 19.98 12.93 -13.09
C ARG A 100 20.32 13.93 -14.19
N TRP A 101 20.14 13.54 -15.45
CA TRP A 101 20.36 14.44 -16.58
C TRP A 101 19.44 15.65 -16.50
N PHE A 102 18.15 15.46 -16.22
CA PHE A 102 17.17 16.53 -16.15
C PHE A 102 17.44 17.48 -14.97
N PHE A 103 17.69 16.96 -13.77
CA PHE A 103 17.97 17.77 -12.58
C PHE A 103 19.29 18.55 -12.69
N HIS A 104 20.26 18.04 -13.44
CA HIS A 104 21.50 18.78 -13.72
C HIS A 104 21.31 19.90 -14.72
N ARG A 105 20.36 19.76 -15.65
CA ARG A 105 20.11 20.71 -16.73
C ARG A 105 19.16 21.83 -16.35
N TYR A 106 18.18 21.52 -15.51
CA TYR A 106 17.10 22.43 -15.15
C TYR A 106 17.00 22.56 -13.62
N ASN A 107 17.29 23.78 -13.11
CA ASN A 107 17.27 24.09 -11.68
C ASN A 107 15.92 24.70 -11.20
N ASP A 108 14.94 24.80 -12.08
CA ASP A 108 13.62 25.30 -11.70
C ASP A 108 12.81 24.23 -10.99
N ASN A 109 12.37 24.50 -9.77
CA ASN A 109 11.62 23.57 -8.93
C ASN A 109 10.28 23.17 -9.53
N VAL A 110 9.61 24.07 -10.26
CA VAL A 110 8.32 23.78 -10.91
C VAL A 110 8.53 22.81 -12.06
N MET A 111 9.56 23.05 -12.90
CA MET A 111 9.90 22.13 -13.98
C MET A 111 10.32 20.75 -13.46
N GLN A 112 11.09 20.72 -12.37
CA GLN A 112 11.49 19.46 -11.71
C GLN A 112 10.27 18.71 -11.15
N PHE A 113 9.32 19.42 -10.53
CA PHE A 113 8.07 18.84 -10.05
C PHE A 113 7.24 18.21 -11.18
N ILE A 114 7.04 18.95 -12.29
CA ILE A 114 6.31 18.47 -13.46
C ILE A 114 7.01 17.24 -14.05
N PHE A 115 8.33 17.27 -14.13
CA PHE A 115 9.13 16.14 -14.60
C PHE A 115 8.92 14.88 -13.74
N VAL A 116 9.02 15.01 -12.41
CA VAL A 116 8.80 13.88 -11.49
C VAL A 116 7.40 13.30 -11.68
N LEU A 117 6.38 14.17 -11.75
CA LEU A 117 5.00 13.75 -11.95
C LEU A 117 4.81 13.03 -13.30
N ALA A 118 5.40 13.57 -14.38
CA ALA A 118 5.38 12.96 -15.70
C ALA A 118 6.05 11.56 -15.70
N MET A 119 7.18 11.41 -15.00
CA MET A 119 7.86 10.12 -14.88
C MET A 119 7.05 9.11 -14.07
N VAL A 120 6.33 9.54 -13.03
CA VAL A 120 5.43 8.66 -12.25
C VAL A 120 4.28 8.19 -13.11
N PHE A 121 3.62 9.08 -13.86
CA PHE A 121 2.56 8.70 -14.79
C PHE A 121 3.06 7.85 -15.96
N LEU A 122 4.26 8.12 -16.46
CA LEU A 122 4.88 7.28 -17.49
C LEU A 122 5.14 5.86 -16.95
N GLY A 123 5.63 5.74 -15.73
CA GLY A 123 5.81 4.45 -15.06
C GLY A 123 4.50 3.68 -14.92
N ALA A 124 3.43 4.38 -14.51
CA ALA A 124 2.09 3.80 -14.43
C ALA A 124 1.60 3.29 -15.79
N GLY A 125 1.65 4.15 -16.82
CA GLY A 125 1.22 3.81 -18.18
C GLY A 125 2.02 2.66 -18.80
N LEU A 126 3.33 2.59 -18.56
CA LEU A 126 4.16 1.47 -19.02
C LEU A 126 3.72 0.13 -18.41
N MET A 127 3.34 0.09 -17.13
CA MET A 127 2.83 -1.12 -16.51
C MET A 127 1.44 -1.50 -17.04
N GLU A 128 0.56 -0.53 -17.25
CA GLU A 128 -0.76 -0.77 -17.85
C GLU A 128 -0.69 -1.34 -19.26
N LEU A 129 0.26 -0.88 -20.10
CA LEU A 129 0.48 -1.40 -21.46
C LEU A 129 0.80 -2.90 -21.48
N VAL A 130 1.38 -3.44 -20.42
CA VAL A 130 1.67 -4.89 -20.34
C VAL A 130 0.61 -5.67 -19.54
N GLY A 131 -0.51 -5.01 -19.24
CA GLY A 131 -1.63 -5.63 -18.54
C GLY A 131 -1.51 -5.68 -17.03
N MET A 132 -0.55 -4.93 -16.45
CA MET A 132 -0.33 -4.82 -15.00
C MET A 132 -1.04 -3.60 -14.42
N GLU A 133 -1.21 -3.58 -13.11
CA GLU A 133 -1.76 -2.40 -12.43
C GLU A 133 -0.78 -1.22 -12.49
N GLY A 134 -1.27 -0.06 -12.92
CA GLY A 134 -0.46 1.18 -13.04
C GLY A 134 0.17 1.62 -11.72
N ILE A 135 -0.46 1.29 -10.60
CA ILE A 135 0.05 1.56 -9.25
C ILE A 135 1.47 1.01 -9.05
N LEU A 136 1.77 -0.19 -9.58
CA LEU A 136 3.09 -0.80 -9.49
C LEU A 136 4.15 0.05 -10.21
N GLY A 137 3.82 0.54 -11.40
CA GLY A 137 4.72 1.39 -12.18
C GLY A 137 4.97 2.75 -11.53
N ALA A 138 3.90 3.39 -11.04
CA ALA A 138 3.99 4.65 -10.31
C ALA A 138 4.85 4.50 -9.03
N PHE A 139 4.65 3.42 -8.28
CA PHE A 139 5.43 3.13 -7.07
C PHE A 139 6.92 2.93 -7.37
N LEU A 140 7.25 2.11 -8.38
CA LEU A 140 8.65 1.89 -8.78
C LEU A 140 9.30 3.19 -9.27
N ALA A 141 8.59 3.99 -10.07
CA ALA A 141 9.09 5.29 -10.53
C ALA A 141 9.36 6.23 -9.34
N GLY A 142 8.42 6.34 -8.41
CA GLY A 142 8.57 7.15 -7.20
C GLY A 142 9.74 6.69 -6.33
N LEU A 143 9.86 5.37 -6.09
CA LEU A 143 10.95 4.79 -5.29
C LEU A 143 12.34 5.09 -5.87
N VAL A 144 12.46 5.04 -7.19
CA VAL A 144 13.72 5.25 -7.89
C VAL A 144 14.09 6.72 -7.96
N LEU A 145 13.10 7.60 -8.23
CA LEU A 145 13.30 9.04 -8.29
C LEU A 145 13.55 9.65 -6.90
N ASN A 146 12.93 9.11 -5.85
CA ASN A 146 13.14 9.55 -4.47
C ASN A 146 14.62 9.52 -4.04
N ARG A 147 15.43 8.60 -4.59
CA ARG A 147 16.88 8.54 -4.34
C ARG A 147 17.66 9.72 -4.92
N LEU A 148 17.07 10.46 -5.86
CA LEU A 148 17.71 11.61 -6.52
C LEU A 148 17.30 12.95 -5.89
N ILE A 149 16.24 12.95 -5.09
CA ILE A 149 15.65 14.16 -4.51
C ILE A 149 16.08 14.23 -3.04
N PRO A 150 16.80 15.27 -2.62
CA PRO A 150 17.15 15.46 -1.22
C PRO A 150 15.86 15.58 -0.37
N HIS A 151 15.84 14.93 0.81
CA HIS A 151 14.69 14.96 1.71
C HIS A 151 14.36 16.37 2.26
N VAL A 152 15.36 17.26 2.29
CA VAL A 152 15.18 18.67 2.64
C VAL A 152 15.48 19.48 1.38
N SER A 153 14.46 19.68 0.58
CA SER A 153 14.57 20.45 -0.67
C SER A 153 13.20 21.05 -1.04
N PRO A 154 13.18 22.23 -1.70
CA PRO A 154 11.92 22.82 -2.17
C PRO A 154 11.11 21.90 -3.08
N LEU A 155 11.79 21.04 -3.84
CA LEU A 155 11.11 20.04 -4.68
C LEU A 155 10.38 19.00 -3.84
N MET A 156 11.00 18.51 -2.75
CA MET A 156 10.34 17.56 -1.85
C MET A 156 9.14 18.22 -1.16
N ASP A 157 9.27 19.47 -0.72
CA ASP A 157 8.17 20.22 -0.11
C ASP A 157 6.97 20.35 -1.07
N HIS A 158 7.23 20.60 -2.37
CA HIS A 158 6.16 20.65 -3.39
C HIS A 158 5.50 19.28 -3.60
N LEU A 159 6.30 18.21 -3.65
CA LEU A 159 5.78 16.84 -3.80
C LEU A 159 4.93 16.44 -2.60
N GLU A 160 5.39 16.71 -1.38
CA GLU A 160 4.66 16.43 -0.15
C GLU A 160 3.39 17.28 -0.05
N PHE A 161 3.47 18.57 -0.40
CA PHE A 161 2.31 19.47 -0.38
C PHE A 161 1.22 18.97 -1.34
N VAL A 162 1.55 18.72 -2.59
CA VAL A 162 0.56 18.29 -3.60
C VAL A 162 0.05 16.89 -3.27
N GLY A 163 0.92 15.99 -2.79
CA GLY A 163 0.52 14.67 -2.33
C GLY A 163 -0.51 14.74 -1.20
N ASN A 164 -0.23 15.51 -0.16
CA ASN A 164 -1.07 15.61 1.04
C ASN A 164 -2.31 16.50 0.83
N ALA A 165 -2.20 17.58 0.05
CA ALA A 165 -3.29 18.54 -0.13
C ALA A 165 -4.26 18.18 -1.26
N LEU A 166 -3.81 17.42 -2.28
CA LEU A 166 -4.62 17.11 -3.45
C LEU A 166 -4.81 15.60 -3.64
N PHE A 167 -3.74 14.84 -3.85
CA PHE A 167 -3.88 13.44 -4.27
C PHE A 167 -4.46 12.54 -3.18
N ILE A 168 -3.98 12.64 -1.95
CA ILE A 168 -4.47 11.81 -0.84
C ILE A 168 -5.93 12.14 -0.51
N PRO A 169 -6.36 13.40 -0.30
CA PRO A 169 -7.77 13.71 -0.07
C PRO A 169 -8.68 13.31 -1.23
N TYR A 170 -8.26 13.58 -2.48
CA TYR A 170 -9.03 13.19 -3.66
C TYR A 170 -9.25 11.69 -3.73
N PHE A 171 -8.20 10.91 -3.48
CA PHE A 171 -8.27 9.46 -3.43
C PHE A 171 -9.20 8.98 -2.31
N LEU A 172 -9.04 9.52 -1.09
CA LEU A 172 -9.86 9.12 0.06
C LEU A 172 -11.33 9.50 -0.12
N ILE A 173 -11.64 10.67 -0.69
CA ILE A 173 -13.01 11.07 -1.03
C ILE A 173 -13.59 10.13 -2.08
N GLY A 174 -12.85 9.85 -3.16
CA GLY A 174 -13.27 8.94 -4.21
C GLY A 174 -13.61 7.56 -3.68
N VAL A 175 -12.77 7.03 -2.80
CA VAL A 175 -13.03 5.75 -2.13
C VAL A 175 -14.21 5.87 -1.17
N GLY A 176 -14.28 6.93 -0.39
CA GLY A 176 -15.40 7.18 0.53
C GLY A 176 -16.76 7.18 -0.15
N MET A 177 -16.84 7.68 -1.40
CA MET A 177 -18.07 7.65 -2.20
C MET A 177 -18.51 6.24 -2.63
N LEU A 178 -17.58 5.28 -2.69
CA LEU A 178 -17.91 3.87 -2.99
C LEU A 178 -18.46 3.12 -1.78
N ILE A 179 -18.37 3.71 -0.59
CA ILE A 179 -18.74 3.08 0.67
C ILE A 179 -20.24 3.25 0.90
N ASN A 180 -20.94 2.13 1.01
CA ASN A 180 -22.33 2.12 1.43
C ASN A 180 -22.46 1.91 2.95
N LEU A 181 -22.49 3.00 3.71
CA LEU A 181 -22.62 2.94 5.18
C LEU A 181 -23.91 2.23 5.65
N ARG A 182 -24.95 2.15 4.83
CA ARG A 182 -26.19 1.45 5.19
C ARG A 182 -25.96 -0.05 5.36
N VAL A 183 -24.99 -0.63 4.67
CA VAL A 183 -24.65 -2.06 4.79
C VAL A 183 -24.07 -2.39 6.17
N LEU A 184 -23.42 -1.41 6.84
CA LEU A 184 -22.90 -1.60 8.21
C LEU A 184 -24.00 -1.74 9.26
N PHE A 185 -25.20 -1.22 8.98
CA PHE A 185 -26.36 -1.24 9.87
C PHE A 185 -27.46 -2.18 9.37
N GLY A 186 -27.22 -2.89 8.25
CA GLY A 186 -28.15 -3.86 7.66
C GLY A 186 -27.98 -5.27 8.23
N GLU A 187 -28.77 -6.22 7.71
CA GLU A 187 -28.75 -7.63 8.10
C GLU A 187 -27.56 -8.44 7.53
N GLY A 188 -26.58 -7.77 6.89
CA GLY A 188 -25.42 -8.41 6.27
C GLY A 188 -24.34 -8.85 7.25
N ASP A 189 -23.40 -9.68 6.77
CA ASP A 189 -22.24 -10.16 7.53
C ASP A 189 -21.07 -9.16 7.58
N ALA A 190 -21.24 -7.93 7.06
CA ALA A 190 -20.19 -6.92 6.98
C ALA A 190 -19.50 -6.63 8.32
N LEU A 191 -20.29 -6.58 9.41
CA LEU A 191 -19.73 -6.35 10.75
C LEU A 191 -18.91 -7.54 11.26
N LYS A 192 -19.34 -8.78 10.95
CA LYS A 192 -18.57 -9.99 11.29
C LYS A 192 -17.28 -10.06 10.48
N VAL A 193 -17.37 -9.76 9.18
CA VAL A 193 -16.19 -9.67 8.29
C VAL A 193 -15.22 -8.62 8.80
N ALA A 194 -15.69 -7.42 9.13
CA ALA A 194 -14.88 -6.35 9.70
C ALA A 194 -14.21 -6.78 11.01
N ALA A 195 -14.94 -7.41 11.94
CA ALA A 195 -14.39 -7.86 13.22
C ALA A 195 -13.27 -8.88 13.03
N VAL A 196 -13.45 -9.85 12.12
CA VAL A 196 -12.42 -10.85 11.79
C VAL A 196 -11.21 -10.17 11.15
N MET A 197 -11.42 -9.27 10.19
CA MET A 197 -10.35 -8.56 9.51
C MET A 197 -9.53 -7.69 10.49
N ILE A 198 -10.19 -6.93 11.36
CA ILE A 198 -9.56 -6.08 12.38
C ILE A 198 -8.74 -6.95 13.35
N THR A 199 -9.33 -8.03 13.85
CA THR A 199 -8.64 -8.94 14.79
C THR A 199 -7.40 -9.55 14.14
N MET A 200 -7.50 -9.99 12.88
CA MET A 200 -6.37 -10.55 12.12
C MET A 200 -5.27 -9.52 11.89
N ALA A 201 -5.64 -8.28 11.49
CA ALA A 201 -4.69 -7.20 11.27
C ALA A 201 -3.91 -6.90 12.57
N LEU A 202 -4.63 -6.63 13.66
CA LEU A 202 -4.05 -6.25 14.93
C LEU A 202 -3.16 -7.36 15.52
N THR A 203 -3.63 -8.60 15.54
CA THR A 203 -2.89 -9.74 16.10
C THR A 203 -1.68 -10.10 15.23
N GLY A 204 -1.83 -10.14 13.91
CA GLY A 204 -0.73 -10.43 12.99
C GLY A 204 0.41 -9.42 13.11
N LYS A 205 0.08 -8.12 13.16
CA LYS A 205 1.07 -7.05 13.37
C LYS A 205 1.71 -7.11 14.76
N TRP A 206 0.92 -7.39 15.78
CA TRP A 206 1.47 -7.55 17.15
C TRP A 206 2.47 -8.69 17.22
N ILE A 207 2.15 -9.86 16.63
CA ILE A 207 3.06 -11.01 16.59
C ILE A 207 4.34 -10.65 15.82
N ALA A 208 4.23 -9.97 14.66
CA ALA A 208 5.39 -9.56 13.88
C ALA A 208 6.31 -8.60 14.68
N CYS A 209 5.73 -7.59 15.35
CA CYS A 209 6.50 -6.67 16.19
C CYS A 209 7.11 -7.35 17.41
N TRP A 210 6.41 -8.31 18.02
CA TRP A 210 6.93 -9.11 19.13
C TRP A 210 8.10 -9.99 18.70
N LEU A 211 8.01 -10.66 17.54
CA LEU A 211 9.13 -11.43 16.98
C LEU A 211 10.33 -10.53 16.67
N THR A 212 10.09 -9.38 16.07
CA THR A 212 11.14 -8.38 15.78
C THR A 212 11.81 -7.90 17.07
N GLN A 213 11.01 -7.62 18.12
CA GLN A 213 11.54 -7.28 19.45
C GLN A 213 12.48 -8.35 19.98
N LYS A 214 12.10 -9.62 19.88
CA LYS A 214 12.91 -10.75 20.37
C LYS A 214 14.20 -10.92 19.57
N ILE A 215 14.12 -10.87 18.24
CA ILE A 215 15.27 -11.03 17.33
C ILE A 215 16.29 -9.91 17.53
N TYR A 216 15.84 -8.67 17.59
CA TYR A 216 16.71 -7.49 17.69
C TYR A 216 16.97 -7.04 19.13
N LYS A 217 16.47 -7.78 20.14
CA LYS A 217 16.61 -7.47 21.59
C LYS A 217 16.20 -6.03 21.93
N MET A 218 15.06 -5.60 21.41
CA MET A 218 14.54 -4.26 21.57
C MET A 218 13.73 -4.14 22.87
N SER A 219 13.54 -2.90 23.34
CA SER A 219 12.69 -2.60 24.50
C SER A 219 11.21 -2.79 24.18
N VAL A 220 10.36 -2.85 25.20
CA VAL A 220 8.91 -2.90 25.05
C VAL A 220 8.37 -1.61 24.39
N LEU A 221 8.99 -0.47 24.72
CA LEU A 221 8.61 0.82 24.15
C LEU A 221 8.87 0.85 22.63
N GLU A 222 10.06 0.39 22.21
CA GLU A 222 10.42 0.28 20.79
C GLU A 222 9.48 -0.66 20.02
N ARG A 223 9.09 -1.79 20.62
CA ARG A 223 8.08 -2.67 20.03
C ARG A 223 6.74 -1.95 19.85
N ASN A 224 6.27 -1.25 20.87
CA ASN A 224 4.99 -0.54 20.81
C ASN A 224 5.03 0.57 19.77
N LEU A 225 6.16 1.28 19.61
CA LEU A 225 6.36 2.27 18.58
C LEU A 225 6.33 1.65 17.17
N MET A 226 7.02 0.52 16.96
CA MET A 226 6.94 -0.23 15.70
C MET A 226 5.53 -0.70 15.42
N TYR A 227 4.84 -1.23 16.42
CA TYR A 227 3.46 -1.70 16.30
C TYR A 227 2.51 -0.56 15.94
N GLY A 228 2.61 0.58 16.62
CA GLY A 228 1.84 1.78 16.28
C GLY A 228 2.06 2.19 14.83
N LEU A 229 3.31 2.37 14.42
CA LEU A 229 3.67 2.79 13.06
C LEU A 229 3.25 1.81 11.98
N SER A 230 3.30 0.51 12.25
CA SER A 230 3.01 -0.52 11.25
C SER A 230 1.56 -0.99 11.24
N ASN A 231 0.68 -0.44 12.05
CA ASN A 231 -0.68 -0.97 12.22
C ASN A 231 -1.74 -0.25 11.36
N ALA A 232 -1.49 1.01 10.99
CA ALA A 232 -2.45 1.77 10.17
C ALA A 232 -2.63 1.11 8.80
N GLN A 233 -3.89 0.94 8.42
CA GLN A 233 -4.29 0.56 7.07
C GLN A 233 -4.84 1.80 6.36
N ALA A 234 -4.52 2.01 5.09
CA ALA A 234 -4.97 3.19 4.37
C ALA A 234 -5.12 2.93 2.85
N ALA A 235 -4.55 3.81 2.04
CA ALA A 235 -4.71 3.87 0.60
C ALA A 235 -4.36 2.55 -0.12
N ALA A 236 -3.26 1.88 0.25
CA ALA A 236 -2.85 0.62 -0.38
C ALA A 236 -3.87 -0.51 -0.12
N THR A 237 -4.41 -0.58 1.10
CA THR A 237 -5.47 -1.53 1.47
C THR A 237 -6.72 -1.32 0.64
N LEU A 238 -7.15 -0.06 0.49
CA LEU A 238 -8.32 0.28 -0.32
C LEU A 238 -8.08 -0.02 -1.81
N ALA A 239 -6.91 0.31 -2.34
CA ALA A 239 -6.56 0.01 -3.73
C ALA A 239 -6.64 -1.51 -3.99
N ALA A 240 -6.08 -2.33 -3.09
CA ALA A 240 -6.14 -3.79 -3.20
C ALA A 240 -7.58 -4.32 -3.17
N VAL A 241 -8.42 -3.77 -2.29
CA VAL A 241 -9.85 -4.16 -2.22
C VAL A 241 -10.61 -3.75 -3.46
N LEU A 242 -10.39 -2.54 -3.98
CA LEU A 242 -11.06 -2.07 -5.19
C LEU A 242 -10.67 -2.90 -6.41
N VAL A 243 -9.41 -3.30 -6.55
CA VAL A 243 -9.00 -4.21 -7.62
C VAL A 243 -9.73 -5.55 -7.49
N GLY A 244 -9.77 -6.14 -6.30
CA GLY A 244 -10.51 -7.38 -6.06
C GLY A 244 -12.02 -7.24 -6.26
N TYR A 245 -12.59 -6.10 -5.92
CA TYR A 245 -14.01 -5.79 -6.11
C TYR A 245 -14.39 -5.64 -7.60
N ASN A 246 -13.47 -5.12 -8.43
CA ASN A 246 -13.68 -4.96 -9.86
C ASN A 246 -13.43 -6.25 -10.67
N ILE A 247 -12.83 -7.28 -10.06
CA ILE A 247 -12.65 -8.58 -10.70
C ILE A 247 -13.97 -9.37 -10.65
N ILE A 248 -14.49 -9.72 -11.83
CA ILE A 248 -15.67 -10.55 -11.98
C ILE A 248 -15.22 -11.98 -12.29
N LEU A 249 -15.66 -12.94 -11.48
CA LEU A 249 -15.39 -14.35 -11.69
C LEU A 249 -16.16 -14.90 -12.88
N PRO A 250 -15.74 -16.03 -13.49
CA PRO A 250 -16.52 -16.71 -14.53
C PRO A 250 -17.95 -17.12 -14.09
N THR A 251 -18.17 -17.18 -12.78
CA THR A 251 -19.50 -17.43 -12.17
C THR A 251 -20.43 -16.21 -12.24
N GLY A 252 -19.95 -15.03 -12.66
CA GLY A 252 -20.69 -13.78 -12.63
C GLY A 252 -20.63 -13.03 -11.30
N GLU A 253 -20.04 -13.63 -10.25
CA GLU A 253 -19.86 -13.02 -8.95
C GLU A 253 -18.56 -12.20 -8.89
N ARG A 254 -18.51 -11.20 -8.01
CA ARG A 254 -17.28 -10.44 -7.73
C ARG A 254 -16.32 -11.26 -6.87
N LEU A 255 -15.00 -11.08 -7.10
CA LEU A 255 -13.99 -11.75 -6.28
C LEU A 255 -14.04 -11.31 -4.81
N LEU A 256 -14.32 -10.02 -4.57
CA LEU A 256 -14.63 -9.46 -3.26
C LEU A 256 -16.04 -8.88 -3.29
N ASN A 257 -16.84 -9.21 -2.28
CA ASN A 257 -18.22 -8.74 -2.14
C ASN A 257 -18.30 -7.39 -1.39
N ASP A 258 -19.50 -6.83 -1.34
CA ASP A 258 -19.78 -5.57 -0.65
C ASP A 258 -19.46 -5.64 0.86
N ASP A 259 -19.62 -6.80 1.51
CA ASP A 259 -19.29 -6.98 2.92
C ASP A 259 -17.80 -6.79 3.21
N VAL A 260 -16.92 -7.27 2.31
CA VAL A 260 -15.46 -7.07 2.42
C VAL A 260 -15.11 -5.62 2.18
N LEU A 261 -15.70 -4.97 1.17
CA LEU A 261 -15.46 -3.56 0.89
C LEU A 261 -15.82 -2.69 2.10
N ASN A 262 -17.03 -2.88 2.63
CA ASN A 262 -17.51 -2.14 3.79
C ASN A 262 -16.74 -2.50 5.08
N GLY A 263 -16.41 -3.79 5.27
CA GLY A 263 -15.57 -4.26 6.36
C GLY A 263 -14.17 -3.64 6.35
N THR A 264 -13.62 -3.41 5.16
CA THR A 264 -12.31 -2.74 5.00
C THR A 264 -12.33 -1.29 5.47
N VAL A 265 -13.43 -0.59 5.31
CA VAL A 265 -13.55 0.78 5.81
C VAL A 265 -13.48 0.82 7.33
N LEU A 266 -14.23 -0.08 7.99
CA LEU A 266 -14.14 -0.21 9.45
C LEU A 266 -12.72 -0.62 9.89
N LEU A 267 -12.08 -1.54 9.17
CA LEU A 267 -10.70 -1.91 9.39
C LEU A 267 -9.78 -0.67 9.36
N ILE A 268 -9.90 0.17 8.35
CA ILE A 268 -9.08 1.38 8.20
C ILE A 268 -9.34 2.35 9.36
N LEU A 269 -10.60 2.65 9.66
CA LEU A 269 -10.96 3.55 10.75
C LEU A 269 -10.37 3.10 12.09
N VAL A 270 -10.60 1.83 12.44
CA VAL A 270 -10.11 1.27 13.71
C VAL A 270 -8.60 1.23 13.76
N THR A 271 -7.94 0.75 12.69
CA THR A 271 -6.48 0.62 12.68
C THR A 271 -5.77 1.96 12.66
N CYS A 272 -6.31 3.00 11.99
CA CYS A 272 -5.75 4.35 12.04
C CYS A 272 -5.86 4.96 13.43
N VAL A 273 -6.99 4.81 14.12
CA VAL A 273 -7.16 5.29 15.50
C VAL A 273 -6.22 4.57 16.46
N VAL A 274 -6.20 3.23 16.39
CA VAL A 274 -5.31 2.40 17.24
C VAL A 274 -3.84 2.72 16.98
N SER A 275 -3.44 2.87 15.72
CA SER A 275 -2.09 3.24 15.30
C SER A 275 -1.66 4.58 15.91
N SER A 276 -2.48 5.61 15.76
CA SER A 276 -2.20 6.95 16.26
C SER A 276 -2.06 6.96 17.78
N LEU A 277 -3.00 6.35 18.50
CA LEU A 277 -2.99 6.29 19.98
C LEU A 277 -1.78 5.52 20.53
N ILE A 278 -1.43 4.40 19.92
CA ILE A 278 -0.28 3.59 20.38
C ILE A 278 1.03 4.31 20.06
N THR A 279 1.15 4.92 18.86
CA THR A 279 2.34 5.67 18.49
C THR A 279 2.55 6.87 19.40
N GLU A 280 1.51 7.64 19.71
CA GLU A 280 1.60 8.79 20.62
C GLU A 280 2.01 8.40 22.04
N ARG A 281 1.53 7.25 22.55
CA ARG A 281 1.92 6.75 23.89
C ARG A 281 3.32 6.17 23.93
N ALA A 282 3.85 5.74 22.79
CA ALA A 282 5.16 5.11 22.70
C ALA A 282 6.27 6.05 22.22
N ALA A 283 5.91 7.22 21.70
CA ALA A 283 6.82 8.30 21.31
C ALA A 283 7.19 9.19 22.49
#